data_a1eaa2094da0a7d1178c916c1128dad4
#
_entry.id   a1eaa2094da0a7d1178c916c1128dad4
#
_cell.length_a   1.000
_cell.length_b   1.000
_cell.length_c   1.000
_cell.angle_alpha   90.00
_cell.angle_beta   90.00
_cell.angle_gamma   90.00
#
_symmetry.space_group_name_H-M   'P 1'
#
loop_
_entity.id
_entity.type
_entity.pdbx_description
1 polymer ?
#
loop_
_entity_poly.entity_id
_entity_poly.type
_entity_poly.pdbx_seq_one_letter_code
_entity_poly.pdbx_strand_id
1 'polypeptide(L)'
;MLLIRSKINITNLSFHRLLKPRALLLLAASSLLLGSFNAAHGTETGSNARSISNTTTTLPEQQATDIKNLPIVWVNVAKGELKVFGTLEDGTRNALFATKVSIGRNGSGKTRSGDQKTPVGIYKTEKFIERKDLPKRYGNGAFTLNYPNQYDKILDRTGDGIWIHGRPSEKEDAPYLDTKGCVDMDDENLNKLREFIQPKGTTVIISEEFEPTSLGPNQTAIIQRIQNWSNAWVSLDHESYMDFYDKSFFNGSRNYSDWDNYKGRINAFKSFINIQLSDFEILNYPEEEDLIWVSFQQSYASSNYNWEGRKITLWKKDNRHRWKIVFEGNE
;
A
#
# COMPACT_ATOMS: atom_id res chain seq x y z
N MET A 1 24.16 -31.00 -43.19
CA MET A 1 24.79 -31.98 -42.29
C MET A 1 24.24 -31.79 -40.90
N LEU A 2 23.36 -32.65 -40.55
CA LEU A 2 22.84 -33.25 -39.30
C LEU A 2 22.56 -32.31 -38.11
N LEU A 3 21.32 -32.16 -37.88
CA LEU A 3 20.38 -32.49 -36.79
C LEU A 3 20.99 -33.25 -35.59
N ILE A 4 20.71 -32.77 -34.37
CA ILE A 4 20.16 -33.59 -33.27
C ILE A 4 19.26 -32.72 -32.37
N ARG A 5 17.98 -33.12 -32.32
CA ARG A 5 16.95 -32.77 -31.34
C ARG A 5 17.12 -33.70 -30.13
N SER A 6 16.96 -33.19 -28.90
CA SER A 6 16.50 -34.04 -27.81
C SER A 6 15.39 -33.36 -27.03
N LYS A 7 14.21 -33.94 -27.14
CA LYS A 7 13.05 -33.78 -26.29
C LYS A 7 13.31 -34.54 -24.99
N ILE A 8 13.01 -33.96 -23.84
CA ILE A 8 12.76 -34.73 -22.62
C ILE A 8 11.33 -34.37 -22.15
N ASN A 9 10.48 -35.36 -22.28
CA ASN A 9 9.17 -35.46 -21.62
C ASN A 9 9.40 -36.01 -20.21
N ILE A 10 8.76 -35.41 -19.21
CA ILE A 10 8.50 -36.09 -17.93
C ILE A 10 7.03 -35.90 -17.60
N THR A 11 6.33 -37.01 -17.73
CA THR A 11 4.95 -37.25 -17.32
C THR A 11 4.87 -37.55 -15.80
N ASN A 12 3.84 -37.04 -15.19
CA ASN A 12 3.03 -37.60 -14.07
C ASN A 12 3.70 -38.38 -12.94
N LEU A 13 3.47 -37.91 -11.70
CA LEU A 13 3.16 -38.81 -10.61
C LEU A 13 2.13 -38.19 -9.66
N SER A 14 1.04 -38.95 -9.51
CA SER A 14 -0.17 -38.65 -8.77
C SER A 14 -0.03 -39.04 -7.28
N PHE A 15 -0.83 -38.34 -6.43
CA PHE A 15 -1.53 -38.83 -5.24
C PHE A 15 -0.76 -39.52 -4.10
N HIS A 16 -0.90 -38.98 -2.90
CA HIS A 16 -1.62 -39.71 -1.83
C HIS A 16 -2.16 -38.76 -0.74
N ARG A 17 -3.46 -38.87 -0.53
CA ARG A 17 -4.20 -38.44 0.67
C ARG A 17 -3.81 -39.33 1.83
N LEU A 18 -3.69 -38.76 3.06
CA LEU A 18 -4.02 -39.46 4.30
C LEU A 18 -4.27 -38.44 5.44
N LEU A 19 -5.55 -38.30 5.79
CA LEU A 19 -6.20 -38.55 7.10
C LEU A 19 -5.62 -37.86 8.35
N LYS A 20 -6.51 -37.02 8.91
CA LYS A 20 -6.50 -36.55 10.33
C LYS A 20 -6.61 -37.71 11.30
N PRO A 21 -6.20 -37.51 12.56
CA PRO A 21 -7.17 -37.75 13.65
C PRO A 21 -7.35 -36.57 14.61
N ARG A 22 -8.50 -36.67 15.25
CA ARG A 22 -9.14 -35.85 16.28
C ARG A 22 -8.62 -36.13 17.69
N ALA A 23 -8.86 -35.11 18.53
CA ALA A 23 -9.16 -35.17 19.98
C ALA A 23 -7.95 -35.23 20.92
N LEU A 24 -7.89 -34.47 22.01
CA LEU A 24 -8.71 -34.56 23.19
C LEU A 24 -8.54 -33.32 24.10
N LEU A 25 -9.63 -32.88 24.70
CA LEU A 25 -9.71 -31.94 25.83
C LEU A 25 -8.97 -32.50 27.07
N LEU A 26 -8.39 -31.56 27.85
CA LEU A 26 -8.35 -31.70 29.31
C LEU A 26 -8.34 -30.33 29.99
N LEU A 27 -9.40 -30.07 30.73
CA LEU A 27 -9.55 -29.04 31.74
C LEU A 27 -8.70 -29.37 32.97
N ALA A 28 -8.08 -28.38 33.59
CA ALA A 28 -7.84 -28.38 35.01
C ALA A 28 -7.82 -26.94 35.55
N ALA A 29 -8.69 -26.71 36.49
CA ALA A 29 -8.88 -25.47 37.25
C ALA A 29 -8.13 -25.56 38.60
N SER A 30 -8.14 -24.41 39.27
CA SER A 30 -7.83 -24.14 40.72
C SER A 30 -6.41 -23.60 40.95
N SER A 31 -6.14 -22.63 41.81
CA SER A 31 -6.95 -21.90 42.82
C SER A 31 -6.18 -20.70 43.35
N LEU A 32 -6.93 -19.76 43.90
CA LEU A 32 -6.52 -18.57 44.66
C LEU A 32 -5.45 -18.86 45.74
N LEU A 33 -4.60 -17.82 45.98
CA LEU A 33 -4.23 -17.42 47.33
C LEU A 33 -3.88 -15.95 47.41
N LEU A 34 -4.64 -15.23 48.24
CA LEU A 34 -4.37 -13.87 48.73
C LEU A 34 -3.20 -13.88 49.75
N GLY A 35 -2.43 -12.83 49.71
CA GLY A 35 -1.45 -12.55 50.77
C GLY A 35 -1.11 -11.07 50.81
N SER A 36 -1.82 -10.32 51.65
CA SER A 36 -1.50 -8.96 52.05
C SER A 36 -0.37 -8.98 53.09
N PHE A 37 0.58 -8.06 52.97
CA PHE A 37 1.29 -7.52 54.17
C PHE A 37 1.73 -6.07 53.95
N ASN A 38 1.48 -5.27 54.96
CA ASN A 38 1.72 -3.84 55.14
C ASN A 38 3.09 -3.51 55.74
N ALA A 39 3.57 -2.31 55.41
CA ALA A 39 4.27 -1.31 56.25
C ALA A 39 5.71 -1.60 56.71
N ALA A 40 6.66 -0.72 56.56
CA ALA A 40 6.85 0.59 57.15
C ALA A 40 8.30 1.10 56.96
N HIS A 41 8.42 2.40 56.80
CA HIS A 41 9.45 3.36 57.24
C HIS A 41 10.95 3.12 57.00
N GLY A 42 11.60 4.11 56.38
CA GLY A 42 12.95 4.51 56.78
C GLY A 42 13.80 5.20 55.75
N THR A 43 13.83 6.55 55.83
CA THR A 43 14.93 7.52 55.68
C THR A 43 15.58 7.75 54.30
N GLU A 44 15.54 9.04 53.96
CA GLU A 44 16.22 9.73 52.89
C GLU A 44 17.75 9.58 52.88
N THR A 45 18.33 9.42 51.71
CA THR A 45 19.61 10.10 51.36
C THR A 45 19.59 10.38 49.87
N GLY A 46 19.80 11.64 49.51
CA GLY A 46 19.75 12.14 48.15
C GLY A 46 20.91 11.65 47.30
N SER A 47 20.59 11.29 46.06
CA SER A 47 21.51 11.39 44.94
C SER A 47 20.71 11.78 43.70
N ASN A 48 21.07 12.95 43.13
CA ASN A 48 20.54 13.46 41.86
C ASN A 48 20.90 12.50 40.71
N ALA A 49 20.03 11.59 40.44
CA ALA A 49 20.02 10.87 39.15
C ALA A 49 18.96 11.52 38.29
N ARG A 50 19.37 12.25 37.25
CA ARG A 50 18.48 12.69 36.15
C ARG A 50 17.82 11.44 35.57
N SER A 51 16.59 11.21 35.89
CA SER A 51 15.76 10.21 35.21
C SER A 51 15.52 10.73 33.79
N ILE A 52 16.18 10.12 32.83
CA ILE A 52 15.79 10.20 31.43
C ILE A 52 14.47 9.43 31.36
N SER A 53 13.37 10.17 31.30
CA SER A 53 12.08 9.55 31.01
C SER A 53 12.12 9.02 29.58
N ASN A 54 12.29 7.72 29.43
CA ASN A 54 12.00 7.01 28.20
C ASN A 54 10.50 7.13 27.95
N THR A 55 10.10 8.17 27.24
CA THR A 55 8.73 8.29 26.76
C THR A 55 8.57 7.25 25.67
N THR A 56 8.14 6.06 26.04
CA THR A 56 7.64 5.05 25.11
C THR A 56 6.43 5.69 24.44
N THR A 57 6.59 6.09 23.18
CA THR A 57 5.50 6.62 22.37
C THR A 57 4.58 5.44 22.03
N THR A 58 3.65 5.11 22.92
CA THR A 58 2.50 4.31 22.57
C THR A 58 1.65 5.18 21.66
N LEU A 59 1.36 4.69 20.45
CA LEU A 59 0.27 5.27 19.66
C LEU A 59 -0.99 5.18 20.52
N PRO A 60 -1.71 6.28 20.81
CA PRO A 60 -2.97 6.19 21.49
C PRO A 60 -3.90 5.26 20.71
N GLU A 61 -4.74 4.51 21.42
CA GLU A 61 -5.82 3.68 20.83
C GLU A 61 -6.72 4.49 19.86
N GLN A 62 -6.64 5.79 19.94
CA GLN A 62 -7.31 6.81 19.13
C GLN A 62 -6.74 6.93 17.70
N GLN A 63 -5.54 6.42 17.40
CA GLN A 63 -4.95 6.52 16.05
C GLN A 63 -5.48 5.47 15.06
N ALA A 64 -6.24 4.49 15.50
CA ALA A 64 -7.00 3.62 14.60
C ALA A 64 -8.14 4.38 13.88
N THR A 65 -8.50 5.58 14.36
CA THR A 65 -9.55 6.44 13.78
C THR A 65 -9.02 7.48 12.78
N ASP A 66 -7.71 7.67 12.67
CA ASP A 66 -7.10 8.61 11.71
C ASP A 66 -6.89 7.99 10.31
N ILE A 67 -7.68 6.98 9.95
CA ILE A 67 -7.71 6.50 8.57
C ILE A 67 -8.41 7.56 7.72
N LYS A 68 -7.64 8.14 6.82
CA LYS A 68 -8.13 9.24 5.98
C LYS A 68 -9.32 8.79 5.15
N ASN A 69 -10.47 9.41 5.36
CA ASN A 69 -11.74 9.17 4.68
C ASN A 69 -11.76 9.69 3.23
N LEU A 70 -10.65 9.55 2.49
CA LEU A 70 -10.61 9.95 1.09
C LEU A 70 -11.34 8.92 0.22
N PRO A 71 -12.05 9.38 -0.81
CA PRO A 71 -12.68 8.49 -1.76
C PRO A 71 -11.62 7.66 -2.50
N ILE A 72 -11.96 6.40 -2.76
CA ILE A 72 -11.16 5.49 -3.58
C ILE A 72 -11.93 5.23 -4.86
N VAL A 73 -11.24 5.38 -5.99
CA VAL A 73 -11.73 4.96 -7.29
C VAL A 73 -11.31 3.52 -7.53
N TRP A 74 -12.23 2.65 -7.87
CA TRP A 74 -11.95 1.30 -8.34
C TRP A 74 -12.39 1.13 -9.78
N VAL A 75 -11.44 0.76 -10.63
CA VAL A 75 -11.68 0.34 -12.02
C VAL A 75 -11.65 -1.17 -12.05
N ASN A 76 -12.82 -1.78 -12.17
CA ASN A 76 -12.95 -3.22 -12.39
C ASN A 76 -12.69 -3.53 -13.87
N VAL A 77 -11.50 -4.05 -14.17
CA VAL A 77 -11.10 -4.34 -15.54
C VAL A 77 -11.78 -5.58 -16.10
N ALA A 78 -12.30 -6.50 -15.29
CA ALA A 78 -13.05 -7.66 -15.75
C ALA A 78 -14.48 -7.31 -16.19
N LYS A 79 -15.09 -6.29 -15.53
CA LYS A 79 -16.49 -5.91 -15.77
C LYS A 79 -16.65 -4.64 -16.61
N GLY A 80 -15.58 -3.90 -16.88
CA GLY A 80 -15.66 -2.59 -17.51
C GLY A 80 -16.47 -1.60 -16.68
N GLU A 81 -16.19 -1.52 -15.39
CA GLU A 81 -16.90 -0.66 -14.45
C GLU A 81 -15.91 0.19 -13.66
N LEU A 82 -16.28 1.44 -13.41
CA LEU A 82 -15.63 2.29 -12.44
C LEU A 82 -16.60 2.57 -11.30
N LYS A 83 -16.09 2.44 -10.07
CA LYS A 83 -16.84 2.80 -8.85
C LYS A 83 -16.02 3.75 -7.99
N VAL A 84 -16.71 4.66 -7.31
CA VAL A 84 -16.12 5.50 -6.26
C VAL A 84 -16.66 5.05 -4.93
N PHE A 85 -15.76 4.75 -3.99
CA PHE A 85 -16.13 4.42 -2.62
C PHE A 85 -15.78 5.58 -1.69
N GLY A 86 -16.74 5.98 -0.85
CA GLY A 86 -16.49 6.81 0.32
C GLY A 86 -16.41 5.98 1.57
N THR A 87 -15.79 6.52 2.62
CA THR A 87 -15.73 5.88 3.94
C THR A 87 -16.74 6.55 4.85
N LEU A 88 -17.56 5.76 5.54
CA LEU A 88 -18.50 6.24 6.55
C LEU A 88 -17.79 6.45 7.90
N GLU A 89 -18.49 7.09 8.86
CA GLU A 89 -17.96 7.34 10.22
C GLU A 89 -17.57 6.08 10.97
N ASP A 90 -18.22 4.95 10.68
CA ASP A 90 -17.91 3.64 11.26
C ASP A 90 -16.74 2.92 10.56
N GLY A 91 -16.11 3.56 9.58
CA GLY A 91 -14.99 3.00 8.80
C GLY A 91 -15.42 2.08 7.66
N THR A 92 -16.71 1.82 7.48
CA THR A 92 -17.21 1.05 6.32
C THR A 92 -17.15 1.87 5.05
N ARG A 93 -17.06 1.21 3.90
CA ARG A 93 -17.00 1.87 2.60
C ARG A 93 -18.26 1.57 1.80
N ASN A 94 -18.90 2.63 1.32
CA ASN A 94 -20.07 2.56 0.45
C ASN A 94 -19.76 3.09 -0.94
N ALA A 95 -20.36 2.49 -1.97
CA ALA A 95 -20.29 3.00 -3.33
C ALA A 95 -21.13 4.30 -3.43
N LEU A 96 -20.46 5.40 -3.78
CA LEU A 96 -21.06 6.72 -4.00
C LEU A 96 -21.44 6.94 -5.46
N PHE A 97 -20.70 6.33 -6.37
CA PHE A 97 -20.86 6.49 -7.80
C PHE A 97 -20.43 5.20 -8.52
N ALA A 98 -21.09 4.88 -9.62
CA ALA A 98 -20.70 3.76 -10.50
C ALA A 98 -21.05 4.10 -11.95
N THR A 99 -20.19 3.71 -12.88
CA THR A 99 -20.40 3.86 -14.33
C THR A 99 -19.69 2.77 -15.11
N LYS A 100 -20.12 2.59 -16.38
CA LYS A 100 -19.40 1.76 -17.35
C LYS A 100 -18.19 2.51 -17.88
N VAL A 101 -17.13 1.77 -18.16
CA VAL A 101 -15.89 2.30 -18.73
C VAL A 101 -15.37 1.37 -19.83
N SER A 102 -14.61 1.96 -20.78
CA SER A 102 -13.77 1.19 -21.69
C SER A 102 -12.33 1.18 -21.18
N ILE A 103 -11.62 0.10 -21.47
CA ILE A 103 -10.22 -0.10 -21.13
C ILE A 103 -9.37 -0.39 -22.36
N GLY A 104 -8.10 -0.69 -22.17
CA GLY A 104 -7.18 -1.04 -23.24
C GLY A 104 -7.72 -2.15 -24.14
N ARG A 105 -7.62 -1.99 -25.47
CA ARG A 105 -8.14 -2.96 -26.43
C ARG A 105 -7.51 -4.35 -26.37
N ASN A 106 -6.35 -4.46 -25.73
CA ASN A 106 -5.71 -5.72 -25.40
C ASN A 106 -5.94 -6.17 -23.94
N GLY A 107 -6.97 -5.60 -23.26
CA GLY A 107 -7.33 -5.93 -21.88
C GLY A 107 -6.48 -5.21 -20.84
N SER A 108 -6.24 -5.89 -19.71
CA SER A 108 -5.48 -5.43 -18.56
C SER A 108 -4.06 -6.04 -18.48
N GLY A 109 -3.31 -5.68 -17.43
CA GLY A 109 -1.96 -6.22 -17.19
C GLY A 109 -0.89 -5.58 -18.07
N LYS A 110 -0.90 -4.23 -18.18
CA LYS A 110 0.13 -3.48 -18.91
C LYS A 110 1.52 -3.70 -18.33
N THR A 111 2.48 -4.06 -19.20
CA THR A 111 3.89 -4.25 -18.82
C THR A 111 4.87 -3.39 -19.63
N ARG A 112 4.48 -2.97 -20.85
CA ARG A 112 5.39 -2.21 -21.73
C ARG A 112 4.67 -1.17 -22.57
N SER A 113 5.43 -0.19 -23.02
CA SER A 113 4.93 0.83 -23.94
C SER A 113 4.35 0.21 -25.20
N GLY A 114 3.21 0.71 -25.67
CA GLY A 114 2.58 0.27 -26.92
C GLY A 114 1.79 -1.05 -26.84
N ASP A 115 1.71 -1.74 -25.71
CA ASP A 115 0.97 -3.00 -25.56
C ASP A 115 -0.55 -2.85 -25.59
N GLN A 116 -1.04 -1.59 -25.52
CA GLN A 116 -2.47 -1.22 -25.54
C GLN A 116 -3.29 -1.89 -24.43
N LYS A 117 -2.64 -2.14 -23.28
CA LYS A 117 -3.25 -2.70 -22.09
C LYS A 117 -3.43 -1.64 -21.01
N THR A 118 -4.47 -1.78 -20.21
CA THR A 118 -4.64 -0.99 -18.97
C THR A 118 -3.80 -1.62 -17.86
N PRO A 119 -3.05 -0.84 -17.08
CA PRO A 119 -2.26 -1.41 -16.00
C PRO A 119 -3.14 -1.93 -14.85
N VAL A 120 -2.60 -2.85 -14.08
CA VAL A 120 -3.17 -3.33 -12.81
C VAL A 120 -2.28 -2.86 -11.68
N GLY A 121 -2.88 -2.28 -10.64
CA GLY A 121 -2.14 -1.72 -9.51
C GLY A 121 -2.88 -0.64 -8.75
N ILE A 122 -2.16 0.04 -7.86
CA ILE A 122 -2.62 1.19 -7.08
C ILE A 122 -1.93 2.45 -7.60
N TYR A 123 -2.73 3.41 -8.05
CA TYR A 123 -2.26 4.65 -8.65
C TYR A 123 -2.82 5.86 -7.89
N LYS A 124 -2.29 7.04 -8.21
CA LYS A 124 -2.80 8.32 -7.73
C LYS A 124 -3.12 9.22 -8.93
N THR A 125 -4.18 10.00 -8.79
CA THR A 125 -4.40 11.12 -9.72
C THR A 125 -3.29 12.16 -9.53
N GLU A 126 -2.79 12.75 -10.62
CA GLU A 126 -1.75 13.79 -10.56
C GLU A 126 -2.27 15.18 -10.90
N LYS A 127 -3.14 15.26 -11.90
CA LYS A 127 -3.80 16.50 -12.32
C LYS A 127 -5.05 16.21 -13.14
N PHE A 128 -5.92 17.22 -13.25
CA PHE A 128 -6.97 17.24 -14.25
C PHE A 128 -6.55 18.16 -15.40
N ILE A 129 -6.72 17.69 -16.63
CA ILE A 129 -6.48 18.46 -17.86
C ILE A 129 -7.82 18.84 -18.43
N GLU A 130 -8.06 20.14 -18.59
CA GLU A 130 -9.33 20.67 -19.12
C GLU A 130 -9.46 20.43 -20.63
N ARG A 131 -10.70 20.32 -21.11
CA ARG A 131 -11.02 20.09 -22.51
C ARG A 131 -10.28 20.98 -23.49
N LYS A 132 -10.12 22.27 -23.16
CA LYS A 132 -9.46 23.26 -24.03
C LYS A 132 -8.00 22.93 -24.35
N ASP A 133 -7.36 22.15 -23.46
CA ASP A 133 -5.94 21.77 -23.55
C ASP A 133 -5.77 20.33 -24.12
N LEU A 134 -6.87 19.73 -24.61
CA LEU A 134 -6.89 18.33 -25.07
C LEU A 134 -7.47 18.19 -26.48
N PRO A 135 -7.00 17.20 -27.27
CA PRO A 135 -7.69 16.76 -28.47
C PRO A 135 -9.11 16.29 -28.18
N LYS A 136 -10.04 16.48 -29.13
CA LYS A 136 -11.48 16.15 -28.97
C LYS A 136 -11.74 14.73 -28.48
N ARG A 137 -10.90 13.76 -28.84
CA ARG A 137 -11.06 12.36 -28.46
C ARG A 137 -11.04 12.08 -26.95
N TYR A 138 -10.61 13.05 -26.14
CA TYR A 138 -10.58 12.95 -24.68
C TYR A 138 -11.80 13.60 -24.02
N GLY A 139 -12.84 13.91 -24.79
CA GLY A 139 -14.10 14.47 -24.29
C GLY A 139 -13.92 15.75 -23.48
N ASN A 140 -14.57 15.84 -22.33
CA ASN A 140 -14.58 17.02 -21.47
C ASN A 140 -13.34 17.18 -20.57
N GLY A 141 -12.39 16.24 -20.61
CA GLY A 141 -11.17 16.37 -19.83
C GLY A 141 -10.56 15.01 -19.44
N ALA A 142 -9.48 15.06 -18.68
CA ALA A 142 -8.77 13.87 -18.26
C ALA A 142 -8.09 14.03 -16.91
N PHE A 143 -8.23 13.02 -16.04
CA PHE A 143 -7.36 12.81 -14.88
C PHE A 143 -6.14 12.00 -15.30
N THR A 144 -4.95 12.53 -15.13
CA THR A 144 -3.72 11.76 -15.34
C THR A 144 -3.42 10.91 -14.12
N LEU A 145 -2.88 9.72 -14.33
CA LEU A 145 -2.43 8.81 -13.29
C LEU A 145 -0.90 8.72 -13.27
N ASN A 146 -0.34 8.47 -12.11
CA ASN A 146 1.11 8.31 -11.89
C ASN A 146 1.66 6.96 -12.39
N TYR A 147 1.15 6.47 -13.54
CA TYR A 147 1.70 5.29 -14.20
C TYR A 147 2.95 5.65 -15.04
N PRO A 148 4.07 4.90 -14.98
CA PRO A 148 4.31 3.79 -14.06
C PRO A 148 4.59 4.31 -12.63
N ASN A 149 3.94 3.68 -11.63
CA ASN A 149 4.19 3.96 -10.23
C ASN A 149 5.56 3.40 -9.79
N GLN A 150 5.93 3.54 -8.52
CA GLN A 150 7.23 3.06 -8.06
C GLN A 150 7.35 1.52 -8.12
N TYR A 151 6.26 0.79 -7.87
CA TYR A 151 6.26 -0.66 -7.97
C TYR A 151 6.33 -1.13 -9.43
N ASP A 152 5.62 -0.47 -10.34
CA ASP A 152 5.76 -0.72 -11.77
C ASP A 152 7.21 -0.57 -12.24
N LYS A 153 7.92 0.46 -11.75
CA LYS A 153 9.34 0.69 -12.06
C LYS A 153 10.25 -0.40 -11.51
N ILE A 154 9.97 -0.92 -10.31
CA ILE A 154 10.70 -2.08 -9.74
C ILE A 154 10.50 -3.33 -10.61
N LEU A 155 9.32 -3.48 -11.21
CA LEU A 155 8.99 -4.59 -12.11
C LEU A 155 9.39 -4.32 -13.58
N ASP A 156 10.19 -3.28 -13.84
CA ASP A 156 10.62 -2.87 -15.19
C ASP A 156 9.45 -2.64 -16.18
N ARG A 157 8.27 -2.26 -15.64
CA ARG A 157 7.12 -1.89 -16.47
C ARG A 157 7.36 -0.51 -17.09
N THR A 158 7.02 -0.38 -18.37
CA THR A 158 7.30 0.81 -19.17
C THR A 158 6.06 1.40 -19.82
N GLY A 159 6.20 2.61 -20.36
CA GLY A 159 5.13 3.40 -20.96
C GLY A 159 4.73 4.55 -20.05
N ASP A 160 3.74 5.32 -20.50
CA ASP A 160 3.19 6.50 -19.82
C ASP A 160 1.77 6.80 -20.31
N GLY A 161 1.21 7.93 -19.88
CA GLY A 161 -0.03 8.47 -20.45
C GLY A 161 -1.28 7.64 -20.16
N ILE A 162 -1.35 6.97 -19.03
CA ILE A 162 -2.56 6.30 -18.57
C ILE A 162 -3.43 7.32 -17.84
N TRP A 163 -4.62 7.56 -18.39
CA TRP A 163 -5.56 8.57 -17.93
C TRP A 163 -6.95 7.97 -17.70
N ILE A 164 -7.75 8.63 -16.86
CA ILE A 164 -9.21 8.47 -16.81
C ILE A 164 -9.80 9.67 -17.52
N HIS A 165 -10.51 9.49 -18.63
CA HIS A 165 -10.95 10.62 -19.45
C HIS A 165 -12.38 10.43 -20.01
N GLY A 166 -12.92 11.54 -20.49
CA GLY A 166 -14.18 11.54 -21.23
C GLY A 166 -14.03 11.01 -22.65
N ARG A 167 -15.16 10.78 -23.28
CA ARG A 167 -15.25 10.50 -24.73
C ARG A 167 -16.35 11.35 -25.34
N PRO A 168 -16.19 11.77 -26.60
CA PRO A 168 -17.23 12.54 -27.28
C PRO A 168 -18.53 11.75 -27.43
N SER A 169 -19.66 12.43 -27.47
CA SER A 169 -21.01 11.84 -27.61
C SER A 169 -21.15 10.92 -28.84
N GLU A 170 -20.42 11.19 -29.91
CA GLU A 170 -20.40 10.34 -31.09
C GLU A 170 -19.85 8.93 -30.85
N LYS A 171 -19.30 8.69 -29.65
CA LYS A 171 -18.74 7.42 -29.22
C LYS A 171 -19.37 6.86 -27.92
N GLU A 172 -20.60 7.27 -27.59
CA GLU A 172 -21.28 6.78 -26.38
C GLU A 172 -21.35 5.26 -26.28
N ASP A 173 -21.57 4.58 -27.42
CA ASP A 173 -21.62 3.12 -27.53
C ASP A 173 -20.25 2.46 -27.76
N ALA A 174 -19.16 3.10 -27.31
CA ALA A 174 -17.82 2.53 -27.51
C ALA A 174 -17.70 1.14 -26.86
N PRO A 175 -17.03 0.20 -27.54
CA PRO A 175 -16.80 -1.13 -26.99
C PRO A 175 -16.01 -1.07 -25.69
N TYR A 176 -16.23 -2.05 -24.82
CA TYR A 176 -15.48 -2.20 -23.57
C TYR A 176 -13.95 -2.21 -23.78
N LEU A 177 -13.47 -2.78 -24.87
CA LEU A 177 -12.06 -2.82 -25.27
C LEU A 177 -11.79 -1.86 -26.43
N ASP A 178 -11.62 -0.57 -26.16
CA ASP A 178 -11.42 0.45 -27.22
C ASP A 178 -10.18 1.30 -27.09
N THR A 179 -9.61 1.45 -25.87
CA THR A 179 -8.53 2.40 -25.65
C THR A 179 -7.13 1.84 -25.94
N LYS A 180 -6.11 2.67 -25.87
CA LYS A 180 -4.70 2.24 -25.91
C LYS A 180 -4.10 2.05 -24.50
N GLY A 181 -4.97 1.84 -23.49
CA GLY A 181 -4.59 1.61 -22.11
C GLY A 181 -5.22 2.59 -21.11
N CYS A 182 -5.79 3.69 -21.55
CA CYS A 182 -6.57 4.60 -20.73
C CYS A 182 -7.89 3.95 -20.28
N VAL A 183 -8.52 4.55 -19.30
CA VAL A 183 -9.89 4.27 -18.87
C VAL A 183 -10.75 5.41 -19.40
N ASP A 184 -11.76 5.12 -20.21
CA ASP A 184 -12.65 6.17 -20.71
C ASP A 184 -14.12 5.91 -20.37
N MET A 185 -14.89 6.98 -20.31
CA MET A 185 -16.32 6.98 -20.06
C MET A 185 -16.98 8.13 -20.83
N ASP A 186 -18.31 8.15 -20.90
CA ASP A 186 -19.00 9.31 -21.46
C ASP A 186 -18.75 10.59 -20.64
N ASP A 187 -18.89 11.74 -21.30
CA ASP A 187 -18.57 13.03 -20.72
C ASP A 187 -19.47 13.40 -19.52
N GLU A 188 -20.73 12.93 -19.49
CA GLU A 188 -21.64 13.16 -18.36
C GLU A 188 -21.09 12.46 -17.10
N ASN A 189 -20.68 11.20 -17.23
CA ASN A 189 -20.13 10.44 -16.12
C ASN A 189 -18.75 10.94 -15.69
N LEU A 190 -17.92 11.45 -16.61
CA LEU A 190 -16.68 12.13 -16.23
C LEU A 190 -16.95 13.37 -15.39
N ASN A 191 -17.94 14.19 -15.77
CA ASN A 191 -18.33 15.37 -15.00
C ASN A 191 -18.83 15.00 -13.59
N LYS A 192 -19.64 13.93 -13.46
CA LYS A 192 -20.06 13.40 -12.16
C LYS A 192 -18.87 12.89 -11.33
N LEU A 193 -17.91 12.17 -11.95
CA LEU A 193 -16.73 11.69 -11.28
C LEU A 193 -15.92 12.84 -10.65
N ARG A 194 -15.83 13.99 -11.33
CA ARG A 194 -15.14 15.20 -10.82
C ARG A 194 -15.73 15.75 -9.53
N GLU A 195 -16.96 15.46 -9.19
CA GLU A 195 -17.61 15.89 -7.94
C GLU A 195 -17.11 15.08 -6.74
N PHE A 196 -16.63 13.86 -6.96
CA PHE A 196 -16.22 12.92 -5.91
C PHE A 196 -14.72 12.89 -5.68
N ILE A 197 -13.90 13.19 -6.68
CA ILE A 197 -12.45 12.97 -6.61
C ILE A 197 -11.65 14.25 -6.79
N GLN A 198 -10.48 14.27 -6.17
CA GLN A 198 -9.55 15.40 -6.31
C GLN A 198 -8.68 15.26 -7.56
N PRO A 199 -8.34 16.38 -8.22
CA PRO A 199 -7.41 16.37 -9.36
C PRO A 199 -6.04 15.74 -9.03
N LYS A 200 -5.61 15.83 -7.76
CA LYS A 200 -4.33 15.27 -7.29
C LYS A 200 -4.52 14.51 -5.99
N GLY A 201 -3.92 13.31 -5.91
CA GLY A 201 -3.81 12.53 -4.68
C GLY A 201 -4.97 11.56 -4.43
N THR A 202 -6.01 11.50 -5.29
CA THR A 202 -7.04 10.47 -5.17
C THR A 202 -6.46 9.10 -5.52
N THR A 203 -6.72 8.12 -4.68
CA THR A 203 -6.32 6.73 -4.92
C THR A 203 -7.19 6.09 -5.98
N VAL A 204 -6.55 5.48 -6.97
CA VAL A 204 -7.17 4.74 -8.07
C VAL A 204 -6.64 3.31 -8.05
N ILE A 205 -7.51 2.35 -7.77
CA ILE A 205 -7.21 0.93 -7.83
C ILE A 205 -7.71 0.41 -9.17
N ILE A 206 -6.86 -0.25 -9.92
CA ILE A 206 -7.20 -0.91 -11.19
C ILE A 206 -6.94 -2.40 -11.00
N SER A 207 -8.00 -3.22 -11.07
CA SER A 207 -7.92 -4.66 -10.80
C SER A 207 -9.15 -5.40 -11.31
N GLU A 208 -9.08 -6.73 -11.35
CA GLU A 208 -10.25 -7.57 -11.59
C GLU A 208 -11.12 -7.66 -10.34
N GLU A 209 -10.52 -7.78 -9.18
CA GLU A 209 -11.18 -7.89 -7.89
C GLU A 209 -10.67 -6.83 -6.91
N PHE A 210 -11.55 -6.32 -6.10
CA PHE A 210 -11.25 -5.43 -4.98
C PHE A 210 -12.35 -5.53 -3.93
N GLU A 211 -11.92 -5.83 -2.71
CA GLU A 211 -12.83 -5.80 -1.56
C GLU A 211 -12.65 -4.47 -0.83
N PRO A 212 -13.62 -3.55 -0.95
CA PRO A 212 -13.54 -2.24 -0.30
C PRO A 212 -13.76 -2.30 1.22
N THR A 213 -13.80 -3.48 1.79
CA THR A 213 -14.16 -3.74 3.18
C THR A 213 -13.15 -3.24 4.20
N SER A 214 -13.59 -3.20 5.46
CA SER A 214 -12.84 -2.85 6.65
C SER A 214 -11.47 -3.54 6.75
N LEU A 215 -10.59 -3.00 7.60
CA LEU A 215 -9.28 -3.56 7.93
C LEU A 215 -9.38 -5.05 8.25
N GLY A 216 -8.90 -5.89 7.35
CA GLY A 216 -8.77 -7.33 7.59
C GLY A 216 -7.60 -7.67 8.53
N PRO A 217 -7.44 -8.93 8.96
CA PRO A 217 -6.38 -9.35 9.88
C PRO A 217 -4.97 -8.94 9.43
N ASN A 218 -4.69 -8.93 8.15
CA ASN A 218 -3.41 -8.51 7.60
C ASN A 218 -3.14 -7.02 7.84
N GLN A 219 -4.15 -6.17 7.74
CA GLN A 219 -4.01 -4.72 7.95
C GLN A 219 -3.74 -4.39 9.42
N THR A 220 -4.38 -5.08 10.37
CA THR A 220 -4.07 -4.93 11.80
C THR A 220 -2.62 -5.34 12.09
N ALA A 221 -2.18 -6.47 11.51
CA ALA A 221 -0.79 -6.92 11.65
C ALA A 221 0.22 -5.91 11.06
N ILE A 222 -0.12 -5.27 9.93
CA ILE A 222 0.72 -4.23 9.32
C ILE A 222 0.81 -2.99 10.21
N ILE A 223 -0.28 -2.52 10.81
CA ILE A 223 -0.25 -1.35 11.71
C ILE A 223 0.73 -1.60 12.86
N GLN A 224 0.66 -2.76 13.50
CA GLN A 224 1.59 -3.12 14.57
C GLN A 224 3.04 -3.22 14.05
N ARG A 225 3.23 -3.73 12.83
CA ARG A 225 4.56 -3.84 12.23
C ARG A 225 5.17 -2.48 11.92
N ILE A 226 4.37 -1.53 11.41
CA ILE A 226 4.79 -0.13 11.16
C ILE A 226 5.17 0.54 12.47
N GLN A 227 4.40 0.35 13.54
CA GLN A 227 4.73 0.87 14.86
C GLN A 227 6.08 0.37 15.34
N ASN A 228 6.33 -0.93 15.25
CA ASN A 228 7.59 -1.53 15.67
C ASN A 228 8.76 -1.04 14.81
N TRP A 229 8.56 -0.86 13.50
CA TRP A 229 9.54 -0.26 12.59
C TRP A 229 9.89 1.17 12.99
N SER A 230 8.89 1.99 13.28
CA SER A 230 9.07 3.37 13.73
C SER A 230 9.84 3.43 15.06
N ASN A 231 9.49 2.56 16.02
CA ASN A 231 10.18 2.46 17.31
C ASN A 231 11.66 2.08 17.16
N ALA A 232 11.96 1.10 16.30
CA ALA A 232 13.35 0.70 16.01
C ALA A 232 14.15 1.85 15.39
N TRP A 233 13.51 2.65 14.53
CA TRP A 233 14.16 3.83 13.96
C TRP A 233 14.42 4.92 15.00
N VAL A 234 13.43 5.21 15.87
CA VAL A 234 13.54 6.20 16.97
C VAL A 234 14.61 5.80 17.99
N SER A 235 14.75 4.50 18.28
CA SER A 235 15.76 3.99 19.23
C SER A 235 17.20 4.07 18.72
N LEU A 236 17.40 4.40 17.43
CA LEU A 236 18.71 4.39 16.76
C LEU A 236 19.36 2.99 16.73
N ASP A 237 18.61 1.94 17.02
CA ASP A 237 19.02 0.55 16.86
C ASP A 237 19.01 0.15 15.38
N HIS A 238 20.17 0.31 14.75
CA HIS A 238 20.30 0.12 13.31
C HIS A 238 20.01 -1.32 12.86
N GLU A 239 20.41 -2.31 13.63
CA GLU A 239 20.20 -3.72 13.31
C GLU A 239 18.69 -4.05 13.36
N SER A 240 18.02 -3.71 14.46
CA SER A 240 16.58 -3.87 14.60
C SER A 240 15.79 -3.11 13.54
N TYR A 241 16.22 -1.89 13.17
CA TYR A 241 15.60 -1.11 12.10
C TYR A 241 15.75 -1.82 10.75
N MET A 242 16.92 -2.32 10.41
CA MET A 242 17.17 -3.00 9.14
C MET A 242 16.52 -4.37 9.05
N ASP A 243 16.17 -5.03 10.18
CA ASP A 243 15.37 -6.27 10.15
C ASP A 243 13.96 -6.06 9.58
N PHE A 244 13.46 -4.84 9.48
CA PHE A 244 12.18 -4.58 8.82
C PHE A 244 12.26 -4.61 7.30
N TYR A 245 13.44 -4.52 6.69
CA TYR A 245 13.64 -4.50 5.25
C TYR A 245 13.91 -5.89 4.69
N ASP A 246 13.31 -6.18 3.54
CA ASP A 246 13.60 -7.41 2.79
C ASP A 246 14.93 -7.29 2.03
N LYS A 247 15.59 -8.40 1.78
CA LYS A 247 16.84 -8.40 0.99
C LYS A 247 16.62 -8.01 -0.48
N SER A 248 15.37 -8.15 -0.97
CA SER A 248 14.97 -7.68 -2.29
C SER A 248 14.59 -6.19 -2.33
N PHE A 249 14.72 -5.46 -1.21
CA PHE A 249 14.40 -4.04 -1.14
C PHE A 249 15.07 -3.24 -2.25
N PHE A 250 14.27 -2.41 -2.92
CA PHE A 250 14.75 -1.43 -3.90
C PHE A 250 13.84 -0.22 -3.92
N ASN A 251 14.38 0.99 -3.85
CA ASN A 251 13.61 2.23 -3.85
C ASN A 251 13.73 3.06 -5.15
N GLY A 252 14.16 2.44 -6.23
CA GLY A 252 14.42 3.11 -7.50
C GLY A 252 15.85 3.64 -7.65
N SER A 253 16.61 3.75 -6.56
CA SER A 253 18.00 4.23 -6.59
C SER A 253 18.96 3.41 -5.72
N ARG A 254 18.46 2.75 -4.66
CA ARG A 254 19.24 1.97 -3.70
C ARG A 254 18.62 0.60 -3.50
N ASN A 255 19.47 -0.43 -3.56
CA ASN A 255 19.13 -1.77 -3.10
C ASN A 255 19.28 -1.87 -1.56
N TYR A 256 19.01 -3.06 -1.00
CA TYR A 256 19.10 -3.29 0.44
C TYR A 256 20.46 -2.89 1.02
N SER A 257 21.57 -3.30 0.42
CA SER A 257 22.92 -3.01 0.92
C SER A 257 23.24 -1.51 0.89
N ASP A 258 22.88 -0.84 -0.20
CA ASP A 258 23.06 0.60 -0.33
C ASP A 258 22.21 1.37 0.68
N TRP A 259 20.99 0.88 0.95
CA TRP A 259 20.07 1.47 1.94
C TRP A 259 20.59 1.30 3.36
N ASP A 260 21.06 0.11 3.71
CA ASP A 260 21.68 -0.23 4.98
C ASP A 260 22.88 0.70 5.26
N ASN A 261 23.83 0.77 4.33
CA ASN A 261 25.00 1.65 4.42
C ASN A 261 24.59 3.13 4.52
N TYR A 262 23.61 3.58 3.74
CA TYR A 262 23.13 4.95 3.78
C TYR A 262 22.49 5.29 5.12
N LYS A 263 21.56 4.46 5.60
CA LYS A 263 20.88 4.68 6.89
C LYS A 263 21.85 4.59 8.07
N GLY A 264 22.77 3.63 8.06
CA GLY A 264 23.81 3.51 9.09
C GLY A 264 24.64 4.79 9.22
N ARG A 265 25.12 5.32 8.09
CA ARG A 265 25.90 6.57 8.07
C ARG A 265 25.12 7.77 8.58
N ILE A 266 23.89 8.01 8.09
CA ILE A 266 23.15 9.21 8.49
C ILE A 266 22.65 9.14 9.92
N ASN A 267 22.36 7.96 10.45
CA ASN A 267 21.88 7.77 11.82
C ASN A 267 23.00 7.85 12.85
N ALA A 268 24.23 7.46 12.48
CA ALA A 268 25.40 7.55 13.36
C ALA A 268 25.71 8.96 13.87
N PHE A 269 25.27 9.99 13.14
CA PHE A 269 25.44 11.40 13.52
C PHE A 269 24.23 12.00 14.24
N LYS A 270 23.27 11.18 14.67
CA LYS A 270 22.05 11.66 15.34
C LYS A 270 22.07 11.32 16.82
N SER A 271 21.78 12.32 17.66
CA SER A 271 21.63 12.11 19.10
C SER A 271 20.17 11.75 19.47
N PHE A 272 19.21 12.08 18.60
CA PHE A 272 17.82 11.66 18.73
C PHE A 272 17.13 11.62 17.35
N ILE A 273 16.07 10.83 17.28
CA ILE A 273 15.07 10.83 16.20
C ILE A 273 13.70 10.86 16.86
N ASN A 274 12.79 11.65 16.31
CA ASN A 274 11.37 11.66 16.64
C ASN A 274 10.56 11.50 15.37
N ILE A 275 9.56 10.61 15.38
CA ILE A 275 8.72 10.30 14.23
C ILE A 275 7.27 10.29 14.68
N GLN A 276 6.44 11.02 13.95
CA GLN A 276 4.99 10.96 14.06
C GLN A 276 4.43 10.49 12.73
N LEU A 277 3.54 9.50 12.76
CA LEU A 277 2.87 8.93 11.60
C LEU A 277 1.36 9.11 11.76
N SER A 278 0.71 9.62 10.71
CA SER A 278 -0.74 9.85 10.68
C SER A 278 -1.32 9.62 9.28
N ASP A 279 -2.63 9.79 9.14
CA ASP A 279 -3.35 9.71 7.87
C ASP A 279 -3.02 8.44 7.06
N PHE A 280 -3.12 7.29 7.69
CA PHE A 280 -2.81 6.02 7.06
C PHE A 280 -3.84 5.64 5.99
N GLU A 281 -3.35 5.16 4.87
CA GLU A 281 -4.11 4.45 3.86
C GLU A 281 -3.43 3.09 3.64
N ILE A 282 -4.15 2.01 3.93
CA ILE A 282 -3.62 0.64 3.91
C ILE A 282 -4.48 -0.19 2.96
N LEU A 283 -3.87 -0.73 1.93
CA LEU A 283 -4.55 -1.46 0.86
C LEU A 283 -3.78 -2.74 0.51
N ASN A 284 -4.50 -3.85 0.34
CA ASN A 284 -3.94 -5.01 -0.32
C ASN A 284 -3.58 -4.61 -1.76
N TYR A 285 -2.39 -5.00 -2.22
CA TYR A 285 -2.00 -4.71 -3.60
C TYR A 285 -2.77 -5.66 -4.53
N PRO A 286 -3.39 -5.15 -5.61
CA PRO A 286 -4.18 -5.98 -6.52
C PRO A 286 -3.36 -7.14 -7.10
N GLU A 287 -3.97 -8.32 -7.14
CA GLU A 287 -3.41 -9.55 -7.74
C GLU A 287 -2.09 -10.05 -7.10
N GLU A 288 -1.74 -9.52 -5.90
CA GLU A 288 -0.57 -9.90 -5.12
C GLU A 288 -0.99 -10.29 -3.69
N GLU A 289 -1.15 -11.58 -3.40
CA GLU A 289 -1.70 -12.08 -2.11
C GLU A 289 -0.96 -11.58 -0.88
N ASP A 290 0.35 -11.46 -0.96
CA ASP A 290 1.22 -11.15 0.18
C ASP A 290 1.91 -9.79 0.03
N LEU A 291 1.27 -8.84 -0.65
CA LEU A 291 1.77 -7.48 -0.81
C LEU A 291 0.75 -6.45 -0.30
N ILE A 292 1.17 -5.59 0.62
CA ILE A 292 0.36 -4.48 1.15
C ILE A 292 1.03 -3.16 0.79
N TRP A 293 0.25 -2.27 0.23
CA TRP A 293 0.61 -0.88 -0.02
C TRP A 293 0.15 -0.04 1.17
N VAL A 294 1.04 0.79 1.70
CA VAL A 294 0.75 1.72 2.80
C VAL A 294 1.23 3.11 2.43
N SER A 295 0.34 4.10 2.49
CA SER A 295 0.69 5.52 2.46
C SER A 295 0.36 6.15 3.81
N PHE A 296 1.18 7.08 4.26
CA PHE A 296 0.99 7.80 5.52
C PHE A 296 1.68 9.16 5.50
N GLN A 297 1.15 10.10 6.28
CA GLN A 297 1.85 11.35 6.59
C GLN A 297 2.93 11.07 7.62
N GLN A 298 4.14 11.55 7.39
CA GLN A 298 5.25 11.45 8.34
C GLN A 298 5.77 12.84 8.69
N SER A 299 5.81 13.16 9.98
CA SER A 299 6.64 14.23 10.54
C SER A 299 7.89 13.60 11.16
N TYR A 300 9.05 14.03 10.72
CA TYR A 300 10.36 13.54 11.15
C TYR A 300 11.19 14.68 11.69
N ALA A 301 11.67 14.54 12.91
CA ALA A 301 12.61 15.47 13.52
C ALA A 301 13.82 14.72 14.08
N SER A 302 15.00 15.28 13.93
CA SER A 302 16.23 14.73 14.52
C SER A 302 17.18 15.84 14.91
N SER A 303 18.28 15.51 15.57
CA SER A 303 19.28 16.48 16.01
C SER A 303 19.88 17.36 14.90
N ASN A 304 19.77 16.97 13.64
CA ASN A 304 20.42 17.66 12.52
C ASN A 304 19.58 17.75 11.25
N TYR A 305 18.32 17.26 11.26
CA TYR A 305 17.47 17.27 10.06
C TYR A 305 15.99 17.12 10.43
N ASN A 306 15.14 17.89 9.79
CA ASN A 306 13.68 17.79 9.89
C ASN A 306 13.08 17.58 8.50
N TRP A 307 11.99 16.81 8.44
CA TRP A 307 11.26 16.57 7.20
C TRP A 307 9.80 16.27 7.51
N GLU A 308 8.93 16.72 6.62
CA GLU A 308 7.50 16.40 6.66
C GLU A 308 7.00 16.09 5.25
N GLY A 309 6.13 15.11 5.11
CA GLY A 309 5.52 14.73 3.86
C GLY A 309 4.88 13.35 3.88
N ARG A 310 4.27 12.99 2.76
CA ARG A 310 3.70 11.64 2.61
C ARG A 310 4.74 10.65 2.15
N LYS A 311 4.66 9.47 2.74
CA LYS A 311 5.46 8.31 2.35
C LYS A 311 4.60 7.17 1.86
N ILE A 312 5.19 6.38 0.98
CA ILE A 312 4.66 5.08 0.55
C ILE A 312 5.65 4.00 0.97
N THR A 313 5.13 2.92 1.52
CA THR A 313 5.87 1.68 1.76
C THR A 313 5.11 0.51 1.18
N LEU A 314 5.84 -0.43 0.58
CA LEU A 314 5.30 -1.73 0.18
C LEU A 314 5.84 -2.79 1.12
N TRP A 315 4.94 -3.56 1.68
CA TRP A 315 5.22 -4.62 2.64
C TRP A 315 4.88 -5.97 2.03
N LYS A 316 5.84 -6.88 2.00
CA LYS A 316 5.69 -8.25 1.50
C LYS A 316 6.01 -9.25 2.60
N LYS A 317 5.30 -10.38 2.64
CA LYS A 317 5.65 -11.46 3.56
C LYS A 317 6.89 -12.19 3.08
N ASP A 318 7.84 -12.40 4.00
CA ASP A 318 9.01 -13.26 3.77
C ASP A 318 8.63 -14.76 3.90
N ASN A 319 9.59 -15.64 3.66
CA ASN A 319 9.40 -17.10 3.78
C ASN A 319 9.04 -17.58 5.20
N ARG A 320 9.12 -16.70 6.22
CA ARG A 320 8.71 -16.94 7.60
C ARG A 320 7.40 -16.25 7.94
N HIS A 321 6.65 -15.83 6.93
CA HIS A 321 5.40 -15.08 7.05
C HIS A 321 5.50 -13.75 7.82
N ARG A 322 6.69 -13.13 7.89
CA ARG A 322 6.90 -11.82 8.50
C ARG A 322 6.78 -10.73 7.45
N TRP A 323 6.06 -9.67 7.76
CA TRP A 323 5.98 -8.50 6.90
C TRP A 323 7.31 -7.75 6.86
N LYS A 324 7.86 -7.56 5.66
CA LYS A 324 9.11 -6.87 5.36
C LYS A 324 8.88 -5.77 4.33
N ILE A 325 9.62 -4.67 4.46
CA ILE A 325 9.57 -3.55 3.51
C ILE A 325 10.38 -3.95 2.27
N VAL A 326 9.71 -3.96 1.12
CA VAL A 326 10.35 -4.16 -0.19
C VAL A 326 10.54 -2.85 -0.95
N PHE A 327 9.83 -1.80 -0.55
CA PHE A 327 9.95 -0.45 -1.09
C PHE A 327 9.64 0.61 -0.02
N GLU A 328 10.38 1.71 -0.02
CA GLU A 328 10.09 2.95 0.72
C GLU A 328 10.42 4.15 -0.17
N GLY A 329 9.47 5.07 -0.31
CA GLY A 329 9.65 6.31 -1.08
C GLY A 329 8.72 7.42 -0.60
N ASN A 330 8.86 8.59 -1.22
CA ASN A 330 7.95 9.71 -1.02
C ASN A 330 6.83 9.64 -2.07
N GLU A 331 5.62 10.10 -1.68
CA GLU A 331 4.49 10.24 -2.59
C GLU A 331 4.62 11.49 -3.45
#